data_05333324bf058b8a44d47f4d55bab7eb
#
_entry.id   05333324bf058b8a44d47f4d55bab7eb
#
_cell.length_a   1.000
_cell.length_b   1.000
_cell.length_c   1.000
_cell.angle_alpha   90.00
_cell.angle_beta   90.00
_cell.angle_gamma   90.00
#
_symmetry.space_group_name_H-M   'P 1'
#
loop_
_entity.id
_entity.type
_entity.pdbx_description
1 polymer ?
#
loop_
_entity_poly.entity_id
_entity_poly.type
_entity_poly.pdbx_seq_one_letter_code
_entity_poly.pdbx_strand_id
1 'polypeptide(L)'
;DVVQKEAADCQERILDLCAAPGGKSTQIAARMHEMYTSGKWKEQGLLICNEIHPARAKILSENVERMGIANAMVTNESPQRLAEVFEDYFTRILVDAPCSGEGMFRKNEAACEEWNPENVRLCAERQDGILDCAASMLAPGGRIVYSTCTFAPAENEGSMTRFLLRHPEFRIVEVKKADGMSAGVPEWAYFREKMGQVLPEIAQTIRLWPQHLNGEGHYLAVLEKEGTLRQGYCRNGEEKGIPAKDLKVPGKGIVEFLDFAKDTLDPQTLAGLEKNGTYLKFGDQLYLAPKGMPSVKGLKVLRPGLHLGTVKKNRMEPSHALALALKKEQVRYTADLASDGEVIRGYLNGRTFSYEGEKGWYLILADGFSTGWGKLAGGIMKNHYPKGLRKMW
;
A
#
# COMPACT_ATOMS: atom_id res chain seq x y z
N ASP A 1 12.44 7.96 4.03
CA ASP A 1 11.02 7.82 4.33
C ASP A 1 10.21 8.51 3.23
N VAL A 2 9.32 7.77 2.56
CA VAL A 2 8.45 8.31 1.50
C VAL A 2 7.46 9.31 2.08
N VAL A 3 7.06 9.10 3.33
CA VAL A 3 6.08 9.92 4.04
C VAL A 3 6.73 11.14 4.68
N GLN A 4 6.24 12.33 4.32
CA GLN A 4 6.76 13.59 4.86
C GLN A 4 6.36 13.79 6.33
N LYS A 5 7.30 14.30 7.15
CA LYS A 5 7.09 14.50 8.60
C LYS A 5 6.29 15.75 8.95
N GLU A 6 6.21 16.72 8.04
CA GLU A 6 5.54 17.98 8.26
C GLU A 6 4.06 17.91 7.86
N ALA A 7 3.22 18.72 8.48
CA ALA A 7 1.82 18.82 8.14
C ALA A 7 1.67 19.28 6.68
N ALA A 8 1.21 18.39 5.81
CA ALA A 8 0.85 18.79 4.47
C ALA A 8 -0.47 19.56 4.52
N ASP A 9 -0.54 20.71 3.91
CA ASP A 9 -1.81 21.47 3.73
C ASP A 9 -2.75 20.78 2.73
N CYS A 10 -2.31 19.69 2.11
CA CYS A 10 -3.11 18.89 1.19
C CYS A 10 -3.19 17.42 1.66
N GLN A 11 -4.23 16.71 1.23
CA GLN A 11 -4.33 15.27 1.43
C GLN A 11 -3.18 14.55 0.72
N GLU A 12 -2.41 13.76 1.44
CA GLU A 12 -1.36 12.94 0.84
C GLU A 12 -1.97 11.80 0.00
N ARG A 13 -1.55 11.74 -1.26
CA ARG A 13 -1.89 10.68 -2.21
C ARG A 13 -0.61 9.98 -2.63
N ILE A 14 -0.41 8.79 -2.11
CA ILE A 14 0.82 8.04 -2.28
C ILE A 14 0.58 6.86 -3.21
N LEU A 15 1.46 6.68 -4.19
CA LEU A 15 1.49 5.51 -5.07
C LEU A 15 2.73 4.67 -4.75
N ASP A 16 2.53 3.37 -4.48
CA ASP A 16 3.56 2.34 -4.56
C ASP A 16 3.36 1.64 -5.91
N LEU A 17 4.22 1.96 -6.90
CA LEU A 17 3.97 1.63 -8.30
C LEU A 17 4.33 0.18 -8.65
N CYS A 18 5.29 -0.42 -7.94
CA CYS A 18 5.77 -1.80 -8.14
C CYS A 18 5.71 -2.56 -6.80
N ALA A 19 4.52 -2.63 -6.21
CA ALA A 19 4.32 -2.82 -4.78
C ALA A 19 4.52 -4.24 -4.24
N ALA A 20 4.31 -5.28 -5.07
CA ALA A 20 4.32 -6.66 -4.57
C ALA A 20 5.70 -7.12 -4.08
N PRO A 21 5.76 -7.86 -2.96
CA PRO A 21 4.64 -8.47 -2.23
C PRO A 21 3.92 -7.57 -1.22
N GLY A 22 4.32 -6.29 -1.02
CA GLY A 22 3.63 -5.33 -0.17
C GLY A 22 4.39 -4.89 1.08
N GLY A 23 5.65 -5.28 1.26
CA GLY A 23 6.45 -4.90 2.43
C GLY A 23 6.62 -3.37 2.56
N LYS A 24 6.94 -2.68 1.47
CA LYS A 24 7.07 -1.22 1.43
C LYS A 24 5.70 -0.54 1.53
N SER A 25 4.67 -1.06 0.85
CA SER A 25 3.29 -0.57 0.96
C SER A 25 2.78 -0.58 2.41
N THR A 26 3.01 -1.68 3.14
CA THR A 26 2.56 -1.81 4.54
C THR A 26 3.34 -0.87 5.48
N GLN A 27 4.63 -0.64 5.22
CA GLN A 27 5.44 0.34 5.94
C GLN A 27 4.93 1.77 5.70
N ILE A 28 4.62 2.13 4.45
CA ILE A 28 4.04 3.42 4.10
C ILE A 28 2.70 3.61 4.84
N ALA A 29 1.81 2.61 4.77
CA ALA A 29 0.51 2.66 5.44
C ALA A 29 0.63 2.85 6.96
N ALA A 30 1.55 2.13 7.62
CA ALA A 30 1.82 2.28 9.04
C ALA A 30 2.28 3.71 9.38
N ARG A 31 3.16 4.28 8.55
CA ARG A 31 3.63 5.65 8.73
C ARG A 31 2.53 6.69 8.50
N MET A 32 1.70 6.51 7.48
CA MET A 32 0.52 7.36 7.24
C MET A 32 -0.44 7.32 8.44
N HIS A 33 -0.69 6.13 8.99
CA HIS A 33 -1.53 5.95 10.17
C HIS A 33 -0.95 6.70 11.40
N GLU A 34 0.36 6.58 11.65
CA GLU A 34 1.05 7.31 12.71
C GLU A 34 0.91 8.84 12.55
N MET A 35 1.11 9.35 11.33
CA MET A 35 1.00 10.77 11.05
C MET A 35 -0.43 11.30 11.29
N TYR A 36 -1.43 10.53 10.92
CA TYR A 36 -2.83 10.86 11.14
C TYR A 36 -3.22 10.78 12.62
N THR A 37 -2.91 9.68 13.30
CA THR A 37 -3.31 9.45 14.71
C THR A 37 -2.56 10.35 15.69
N SER A 38 -1.34 10.78 15.36
CA SER A 38 -0.61 11.78 16.14
C SER A 38 -1.09 13.23 15.92
N GLY A 39 -2.08 13.45 15.05
CA GLY A 39 -2.62 14.77 14.72
C GLY A 39 -1.71 15.62 13.84
N LYS A 40 -0.60 15.07 13.33
CA LYS A 40 0.29 15.78 12.39
C LYS A 40 -0.37 15.95 11.03
N TRP A 41 -1.18 15.02 10.61
CA TRP A 41 -2.01 15.13 9.42
C TRP A 41 -3.48 15.32 9.78
N LYS A 42 -4.17 16.20 9.02
CA LYS A 42 -5.61 16.46 9.20
C LYS A 42 -6.49 15.35 8.61
N GLU A 43 -5.97 14.64 7.61
CA GLU A 43 -6.66 13.57 6.89
C GLU A 43 -5.78 12.32 6.82
N GLN A 44 -6.42 11.15 6.72
CA GLN A 44 -5.70 9.86 6.72
C GLN A 44 -4.82 9.65 5.49
N GLY A 45 -5.09 10.39 4.40
CA GLY A 45 -4.42 10.19 3.12
C GLY A 45 -4.91 8.94 2.37
N LEU A 46 -4.46 8.80 1.12
CA LEU A 46 -4.78 7.67 0.24
C LEU A 46 -3.49 6.98 -0.21
N LEU A 47 -3.47 5.65 -0.09
CA LEU A 47 -2.41 4.80 -0.63
C LEU A 47 -2.93 3.98 -1.80
N ILE A 48 -2.29 4.10 -2.98
CA ILE A 48 -2.53 3.20 -4.11
C ILE A 48 -1.33 2.27 -4.23
N CYS A 49 -1.59 0.95 -4.21
CA CYS A 49 -0.58 -0.08 -4.34
C CYS A 49 -0.81 -0.81 -5.67
N ASN A 50 0.13 -0.70 -6.59
CA ASN A 50 0.00 -1.30 -7.91
C ASN A 50 0.99 -2.45 -8.13
N GLU A 51 0.55 -3.46 -8.86
CA GLU A 51 1.41 -4.55 -9.34
C GLU A 51 0.90 -5.04 -10.69
N ILE A 52 1.81 -5.10 -11.67
CA ILE A 52 1.47 -5.50 -13.05
C ILE A 52 1.15 -7.00 -13.17
N HIS A 53 1.79 -7.86 -12.37
CA HIS A 53 1.60 -9.31 -12.41
C HIS A 53 0.39 -9.75 -11.57
N PRO A 54 -0.65 -10.35 -12.17
CA PRO A 54 -1.91 -10.68 -11.46
C PRO A 54 -1.72 -11.56 -10.23
N ALA A 55 -0.85 -12.57 -10.30
CA ALA A 55 -0.58 -13.45 -9.16
C ALA A 55 0.07 -12.70 -7.99
N ARG A 56 1.04 -11.80 -8.28
CA ARG A 56 1.70 -10.98 -7.27
C ARG A 56 0.77 -9.91 -6.71
N ALA A 57 -0.09 -9.32 -7.54
CA ALA A 57 -1.10 -8.36 -7.11
C ALA A 57 -2.11 -8.97 -6.12
N LYS A 58 -2.43 -10.27 -6.27
CA LYS A 58 -3.25 -10.99 -5.30
C LYS A 58 -2.54 -11.11 -3.95
N ILE A 59 -1.26 -11.50 -3.93
CA ILE A 59 -0.45 -11.57 -2.70
C ILE A 59 -0.36 -10.19 -2.03
N LEU A 60 -0.16 -9.13 -2.81
CA LEU A 60 -0.16 -7.75 -2.32
C LEU A 60 -1.49 -7.41 -1.63
N SER A 61 -2.63 -7.73 -2.27
CA SER A 61 -3.96 -7.50 -1.70
C SER A 61 -4.18 -8.27 -0.39
N GLU A 62 -3.70 -9.51 -0.30
CA GLU A 62 -3.75 -10.33 0.91
C GLU A 62 -2.89 -9.73 2.05
N ASN A 63 -1.71 -9.19 1.72
CA ASN A 63 -0.84 -8.53 2.71
C ASN A 63 -1.43 -7.20 3.20
N VAL A 64 -2.03 -6.40 2.31
CA VAL A 64 -2.77 -5.18 2.70
C VAL A 64 -3.92 -5.53 3.65
N GLU A 65 -4.66 -6.61 3.37
CA GLU A 65 -5.71 -7.10 4.25
C GLU A 65 -5.19 -7.56 5.61
N ARG A 66 -4.17 -8.41 5.61
CA ARG A 66 -3.56 -8.98 6.82
C ARG A 66 -3.07 -7.90 7.79
N MET A 67 -2.62 -6.77 7.27
CA MET A 67 -2.17 -5.63 8.08
C MET A 67 -3.31 -4.68 8.50
N GLY A 68 -4.57 -4.98 8.17
CA GLY A 68 -5.73 -4.18 8.54
C GLY A 68 -5.76 -2.78 7.91
N ILE A 69 -5.13 -2.60 6.73
CA ILE A 69 -5.01 -1.28 6.09
C ILE A 69 -6.35 -0.91 5.44
N ALA A 70 -6.97 0.16 5.93
CA ALA A 70 -8.29 0.60 5.49
C ALA A 70 -8.23 1.66 4.36
N ASN A 71 -7.17 2.46 4.29
CA ASN A 71 -7.02 3.59 3.35
C ASN A 71 -6.22 3.25 2.10
N ALA A 72 -6.21 1.97 1.69
CA ALA A 72 -5.49 1.53 0.51
C ALA A 72 -6.40 1.04 -0.61
N MET A 73 -6.04 1.37 -1.86
CA MET A 73 -6.55 0.74 -3.07
C MET A 73 -5.45 -0.15 -3.67
N VAL A 74 -5.81 -1.38 -4.09
CA VAL A 74 -4.88 -2.28 -4.78
C VAL A 74 -5.31 -2.42 -6.23
N THR A 75 -4.39 -2.13 -7.17
CA THR A 75 -4.60 -2.20 -8.61
C THR A 75 -3.70 -3.25 -9.26
N ASN A 76 -4.15 -3.79 -10.39
CA ASN A 76 -3.36 -4.68 -11.24
C ASN A 76 -3.28 -4.09 -12.64
N GLU A 77 -2.46 -3.05 -12.80
CA GLU A 77 -2.35 -2.29 -14.03
C GLU A 77 -0.89 -2.11 -14.47
N SER A 78 -0.68 -1.82 -15.75
CA SER A 78 0.61 -1.35 -16.22
C SER A 78 0.85 0.11 -15.79
N PRO A 79 2.11 0.55 -15.61
CA PRO A 79 2.43 1.94 -15.31
C PRO A 79 1.84 2.91 -16.35
N GLN A 80 1.86 2.53 -17.63
CA GLN A 80 1.30 3.33 -18.74
C GLN A 80 -0.21 3.55 -18.57
N ARG A 81 -0.93 2.48 -18.19
CA ARG A 81 -2.39 2.58 -17.98
C ARG A 81 -2.73 3.47 -16.79
N LEU A 82 -1.94 3.42 -15.73
CA LEU A 82 -2.11 4.33 -14.60
C LEU A 82 -1.80 5.78 -14.99
N ALA A 83 -0.76 6.02 -15.80
CA ALA A 83 -0.39 7.34 -16.25
C ALA A 83 -1.49 8.03 -17.11
N GLU A 84 -2.24 7.25 -17.91
CA GLU A 84 -3.41 7.76 -18.64
C GLU A 84 -4.54 8.27 -17.74
N VAL A 85 -4.62 7.75 -16.49
CA VAL A 85 -5.71 8.06 -15.54
C VAL A 85 -5.30 9.11 -14.51
N PHE A 86 -4.05 9.09 -14.08
CA PHE A 86 -3.57 9.81 -12.89
C PHE A 86 -2.57 10.92 -13.20
N GLU A 87 -2.72 11.64 -14.31
CA GLU A 87 -1.83 12.77 -14.63
C GLU A 87 -1.79 13.81 -13.50
N ASP A 88 -0.57 14.17 -13.02
CA ASP A 88 -0.31 15.13 -11.94
C ASP A 88 -1.14 14.89 -10.66
N TYR A 89 -1.38 13.63 -10.33
CA TYR A 89 -2.29 13.27 -9.24
C TYR A 89 -1.59 13.00 -7.90
N PHE A 90 -0.47 12.27 -7.91
CA PHE A 90 0.17 11.80 -6.68
C PHE A 90 1.09 12.85 -6.07
N THR A 91 1.05 12.96 -4.73
CA THR A 91 2.00 13.81 -3.99
C THR A 91 3.33 13.10 -3.76
N ARG A 92 3.29 11.75 -3.69
CA ARG A 92 4.46 10.89 -3.51
C ARG A 92 4.31 9.63 -4.36
N ILE A 93 5.41 9.20 -4.98
CA ILE A 93 5.46 7.93 -5.69
C ILE A 93 6.68 7.15 -5.22
N LEU A 94 6.48 5.89 -4.83
CA LEU A 94 7.55 4.92 -4.64
C LEU A 94 7.67 4.07 -5.90
N VAL A 95 8.87 4.00 -6.43
CA VAL A 95 9.25 3.11 -7.53
C VAL A 95 10.33 2.17 -7.01
N ASP A 96 9.89 1.06 -6.38
CA ASP A 96 10.79 -0.07 -6.07
C ASP A 96 10.90 -0.91 -7.33
N ALA A 97 11.84 -0.53 -8.19
CA ALA A 97 11.83 -0.94 -9.58
C ALA A 97 12.21 -2.42 -9.78
N PRO A 98 11.56 -3.12 -10.73
CA PRO A 98 12.06 -4.42 -11.15
C PRO A 98 13.48 -4.26 -11.70
N CYS A 99 14.42 -5.06 -11.19
CA CYS A 99 15.86 -4.94 -11.48
C CYS A 99 16.51 -6.31 -11.63
N SER A 100 17.78 -6.34 -12.05
CA SER A 100 18.57 -7.57 -12.22
C SER A 100 18.84 -8.33 -10.91
N GLY A 101 18.68 -7.68 -9.75
CA GLY A 101 18.61 -8.35 -8.46
C GLY A 101 19.95 -8.78 -7.86
N GLU A 102 21.08 -8.26 -8.30
CA GLU A 102 22.43 -8.62 -7.80
C GLU A 102 22.56 -8.52 -6.28
N GLY A 103 21.90 -7.54 -5.66
CA GLY A 103 21.88 -7.37 -4.21
C GLY A 103 21.18 -8.49 -3.46
N MET A 104 20.45 -9.36 -4.15
CA MET A 104 19.69 -10.48 -3.57
C MET A 104 20.40 -11.84 -3.71
N PHE A 105 21.56 -11.92 -4.33
CA PHE A 105 22.27 -13.18 -4.62
C PHE A 105 22.49 -14.04 -3.38
N ARG A 106 22.72 -13.43 -2.21
CA ARG A 106 22.90 -14.18 -0.96
C ARG A 106 21.62 -14.88 -0.46
N LYS A 107 20.44 -14.42 -0.90
CA LYS A 107 19.14 -14.95 -0.46
C LYS A 107 18.45 -15.79 -1.51
N ASN A 108 18.80 -15.62 -2.76
CA ASN A 108 18.10 -16.22 -3.88
C ASN A 108 19.11 -16.74 -4.92
N GLU A 109 19.43 -18.03 -4.86
CA GLU A 109 20.31 -18.70 -5.81
C GLU A 109 19.80 -18.61 -7.26
N ALA A 110 18.47 -18.69 -7.47
CA ALA A 110 17.89 -18.54 -8.79
C ALA A 110 18.17 -17.16 -9.42
N ALA A 111 18.33 -16.10 -8.62
CA ALA A 111 18.71 -14.79 -9.12
C ALA A 111 20.13 -14.79 -9.70
N CYS A 112 21.04 -15.64 -9.19
CA CYS A 112 22.39 -15.79 -9.75
C CYS A 112 22.34 -16.51 -11.11
N GLU A 113 21.49 -17.52 -11.25
CA GLU A 113 21.35 -18.31 -12.48
C GLU A 113 20.68 -17.51 -13.61
N GLU A 114 19.74 -16.66 -13.27
CA GLU A 114 19.00 -15.82 -14.23
C GLU A 114 19.79 -14.56 -14.64
N TRP A 115 20.80 -14.16 -13.87
CA TRP A 115 21.54 -12.95 -14.12
C TRP A 115 22.43 -13.05 -15.37
N ASN A 116 22.37 -12.03 -16.21
CA ASN A 116 23.26 -11.82 -17.33
C ASN A 116 23.28 -10.33 -17.74
N PRO A 117 24.29 -9.85 -18.49
CA PRO A 117 24.38 -8.44 -18.90
C PRO A 117 23.21 -7.95 -19.73
N GLU A 118 22.59 -8.83 -20.53
CA GLU A 118 21.43 -8.48 -21.34
C GLU A 118 20.19 -8.22 -20.45
N ASN A 119 20.00 -9.01 -19.39
CA ASN A 119 18.94 -8.78 -18.42
C ASN A 119 19.12 -7.43 -17.69
N VAL A 120 20.35 -7.05 -17.34
CA VAL A 120 20.66 -5.73 -16.77
C VAL A 120 20.21 -4.61 -17.72
N ARG A 121 20.54 -4.72 -19.02
CA ARG A 121 20.13 -3.74 -20.05
C ARG A 121 18.60 -3.64 -20.17
N LEU A 122 17.92 -4.78 -20.26
CA LEU A 122 16.45 -4.83 -20.36
C LEU A 122 15.75 -4.27 -19.11
N CYS A 123 16.32 -4.51 -17.91
CA CYS A 123 15.83 -3.94 -16.68
C CYS A 123 15.98 -2.41 -16.68
N ALA A 124 17.16 -1.89 -17.09
CA ALA A 124 17.38 -0.45 -17.19
C ALA A 124 16.40 0.24 -18.15
N GLU A 125 16.16 -0.34 -19.34
CA GLU A 125 15.18 0.18 -20.30
C GLU A 125 13.74 0.17 -19.73
N ARG A 126 13.37 -0.89 -19.02
CA ARG A 126 12.06 -0.99 -18.36
C ARG A 126 11.91 0.06 -17.26
N GLN A 127 12.95 0.28 -16.48
CA GLN A 127 12.97 1.29 -15.42
C GLN A 127 12.82 2.70 -15.97
N ASP A 128 13.44 3.03 -17.10
CA ASP A 128 13.28 4.30 -17.78
C ASP A 128 11.79 4.56 -18.12
N GLY A 129 11.10 3.58 -18.71
CA GLY A 129 9.67 3.70 -19.02
C GLY A 129 8.76 3.79 -17.79
N ILE A 130 9.11 3.10 -16.68
CA ILE A 130 8.39 3.20 -15.40
C ILE A 130 8.56 4.59 -14.79
N LEU A 131 9.78 5.13 -14.81
CA LEU A 131 10.09 6.46 -14.29
C LEU A 131 9.40 7.57 -15.08
N ASP A 132 9.34 7.47 -16.43
CA ASP A 132 8.64 8.43 -17.27
C ASP A 132 7.12 8.44 -16.95
N CYS A 133 6.51 7.27 -16.72
CA CYS A 133 5.13 7.19 -16.23
C CYS A 133 4.98 7.79 -14.83
N ALA A 134 5.91 7.55 -13.93
CA ALA A 134 5.88 8.13 -12.58
C ALA A 134 5.98 9.66 -12.62
N ALA A 135 6.83 10.21 -13.49
CA ALA A 135 6.99 11.65 -13.69
C ALA A 135 5.70 12.32 -14.14
N SER A 136 4.96 11.70 -15.08
CA SER A 136 3.66 12.23 -15.54
C SER A 136 2.56 12.16 -14.50
N MET A 137 2.61 11.15 -13.61
CA MET A 137 1.62 10.97 -12.53
C MET A 137 1.89 11.84 -11.30
N LEU A 138 3.11 12.35 -11.13
CA LEU A 138 3.51 13.14 -9.98
C LEU A 138 3.04 14.56 -10.09
N ALA A 139 2.36 15.08 -9.07
CA ALA A 139 1.97 16.47 -8.97
C ALA A 139 3.20 17.40 -8.83
N PRO A 140 3.12 18.66 -9.31
CA PRO A 140 4.16 19.68 -9.07
C PRO A 140 4.46 19.82 -7.58
N GLY A 141 5.74 19.87 -7.20
CA GLY A 141 6.22 19.86 -5.81
C GLY A 141 6.17 18.50 -5.14
N GLY A 142 5.76 17.45 -5.87
CA GLY A 142 5.75 16.08 -5.40
C GLY A 142 7.14 15.42 -5.41
N ARG A 143 7.25 14.23 -4.84
CA ARG A 143 8.51 13.47 -4.79
C ARG A 143 8.36 12.04 -5.29
N ILE A 144 9.37 11.56 -6.02
CA ILE A 144 9.58 10.16 -6.34
C ILE A 144 10.70 9.62 -5.46
N VAL A 145 10.47 8.46 -4.85
CA VAL A 145 11.54 7.65 -4.26
C VAL A 145 11.78 6.47 -5.18
N TYR A 146 12.94 6.43 -5.80
CA TYR A 146 13.38 5.34 -6.64
C TYR A 146 14.28 4.40 -5.85
N SER A 147 14.07 3.09 -5.97
CA SER A 147 14.94 2.07 -5.38
C SER A 147 15.12 0.86 -6.27
N THR A 148 16.28 0.22 -6.16
CA THR A 148 16.60 -1.07 -6.77
C THR A 148 17.32 -1.95 -5.75
N CYS A 149 17.33 -3.25 -5.99
CA CYS A 149 18.17 -4.21 -5.27
C CYS A 149 19.31 -4.73 -6.17
N THR A 150 19.92 -3.88 -7.00
CA THR A 150 21.07 -4.24 -7.85
C THR A 150 22.25 -3.32 -7.60
N PHE A 151 23.45 -3.78 -7.98
CA PHE A 151 24.67 -2.97 -7.98
C PHE A 151 24.97 -2.36 -9.35
N ALA A 152 24.27 -2.77 -10.41
CA ALA A 152 24.53 -2.37 -11.78
C ALA A 152 24.39 -0.84 -11.97
N PRO A 153 25.45 -0.13 -12.41
CA PRO A 153 25.36 1.31 -12.67
C PRO A 153 24.33 1.68 -13.72
N ALA A 154 24.10 0.83 -14.73
CA ALA A 154 23.09 1.02 -15.77
C ALA A 154 21.69 1.23 -15.22
N GLU A 155 21.35 0.49 -14.14
CA GLU A 155 20.07 0.52 -13.47
C GLU A 155 19.98 1.57 -12.34
N ASN A 156 21.11 2.09 -11.91
CA ASN A 156 21.24 3.01 -10.77
C ASN A 156 21.62 4.42 -11.25
N GLU A 157 22.90 4.79 -11.23
CA GLU A 157 23.37 6.10 -11.67
C GLU A 157 23.00 6.41 -13.11
N GLY A 158 23.05 5.38 -13.98
CA GLY A 158 22.67 5.49 -15.39
C GLY A 158 21.18 5.82 -15.55
N SER A 159 20.28 5.10 -14.86
CA SER A 159 18.83 5.40 -14.89
C SER A 159 18.55 6.80 -14.38
N MET A 160 19.17 7.23 -13.28
CA MET A 160 18.98 8.58 -12.75
C MET A 160 19.51 9.66 -13.69
N THR A 161 20.68 9.44 -14.30
CA THR A 161 21.22 10.38 -15.26
C THR A 161 20.33 10.50 -16.50
N ARG A 162 19.88 9.40 -17.10
CA ARG A 162 18.97 9.39 -18.23
C ARG A 162 17.64 10.06 -17.90
N PHE A 163 17.12 9.81 -16.69
CA PHE A 163 15.88 10.44 -16.21
C PHE A 163 16.02 11.95 -16.10
N LEU A 164 17.03 12.47 -15.42
CA LEU A 164 17.25 13.93 -15.26
C LEU A 164 17.48 14.65 -16.59
N LEU A 165 18.10 13.99 -17.56
CA LEU A 165 18.27 14.55 -18.90
C LEU A 165 16.95 14.63 -19.69
N ARG A 166 16.02 13.71 -19.47
CA ARG A 166 14.69 13.74 -20.11
C ARG A 166 13.68 14.63 -19.38
N HIS A 167 13.87 14.80 -18.06
CA HIS A 167 12.96 15.50 -17.17
C HIS A 167 13.68 16.63 -16.41
N PRO A 168 14.01 17.74 -17.09
CA PRO A 168 14.75 18.87 -16.47
C PRO A 168 13.99 19.58 -15.34
N GLU A 169 12.67 19.32 -15.23
CA GLU A 169 11.82 19.80 -14.13
C GLU A 169 12.03 19.01 -12.83
N PHE A 170 12.91 18.00 -12.81
CA PHE A 170 13.24 17.25 -11.61
C PHE A 170 14.66 17.55 -11.11
N ARG A 171 14.82 17.45 -9.81
CA ARG A 171 16.13 17.51 -9.13
C ARG A 171 16.26 16.35 -8.14
N ILE A 172 17.49 15.95 -7.85
CA ILE A 172 17.76 15.03 -6.73
C ILE A 172 17.69 15.81 -5.43
N VAL A 173 17.01 15.23 -4.43
CA VAL A 173 16.96 15.77 -3.06
C VAL A 173 17.98 15.03 -2.23
N GLU A 174 18.92 15.76 -1.65
CA GLU A 174 19.89 15.18 -0.74
C GLU A 174 19.21 14.66 0.52
N VAL A 175 19.48 13.41 0.85
CA VAL A 175 19.00 12.75 2.07
C VAL A 175 20.20 12.50 2.97
N LYS A 176 20.06 12.85 4.26
CA LYS A 176 21.09 12.57 5.27
C LYS A 176 21.40 11.07 5.29
N LYS A 177 22.62 10.71 4.97
CA LYS A 177 23.11 9.34 4.99
C LYS A 177 23.37 8.92 6.45
N ALA A 178 22.90 7.73 6.82
CA ALA A 178 23.27 7.10 8.08
C ALA A 178 24.65 6.40 7.94
N ASP A 179 25.23 6.01 9.08
CA ASP A 179 26.49 5.29 9.10
C ASP A 179 26.40 4.00 8.25
N GLY A 180 27.42 3.75 7.45
CA GLY A 180 27.47 2.61 6.53
C GLY A 180 26.82 2.86 5.16
N MET A 181 26.07 3.95 4.96
CA MET A 181 25.54 4.33 3.65
C MET A 181 26.59 5.09 2.85
N SER A 182 26.70 4.78 1.56
CA SER A 182 27.61 5.43 0.61
C SER A 182 26.87 6.36 -0.34
N ALA A 183 27.58 7.34 -0.90
CA ALA A 183 27.07 8.17 -1.98
C ALA A 183 27.00 7.37 -3.29
N GLY A 184 26.13 7.78 -4.23
CA GLY A 184 26.22 7.36 -5.61
C GLY A 184 27.50 7.86 -6.27
N VAL A 185 27.91 7.25 -7.37
CA VAL A 185 29.16 7.53 -8.06
C VAL A 185 28.87 8.07 -9.46
N PRO A 186 28.88 9.41 -9.67
CA PRO A 186 28.51 10.03 -10.94
C PRO A 186 29.29 9.48 -12.15
N GLU A 187 30.59 9.19 -11.95
CA GLU A 187 31.50 8.70 -13.00
C GLU A 187 31.08 7.33 -13.51
N TRP A 188 30.39 6.52 -12.70
CA TRP A 188 29.95 5.20 -13.13
C TRP A 188 28.88 5.29 -14.23
N ALA A 189 28.02 6.28 -14.20
CA ALA A 189 27.06 6.54 -15.28
C ALA A 189 27.80 6.93 -16.56
N TYR A 190 28.76 7.86 -16.48
CA TYR A 190 29.51 8.34 -17.63
C TYR A 190 30.36 7.27 -18.28
N PHE A 191 31.24 6.61 -17.53
CA PHE A 191 32.20 5.67 -18.09
C PHE A 191 31.59 4.34 -18.48
N ARG A 192 30.62 3.85 -17.75
CA ARG A 192 30.01 2.54 -18.03
C ARG A 192 28.84 2.63 -19.01
N GLU A 193 28.04 3.66 -18.92
CA GLU A 193 26.84 3.84 -19.74
C GLU A 193 27.06 4.74 -20.96
N LYS A 194 28.27 5.23 -21.18
CA LYS A 194 28.63 6.14 -22.28
C LYS A 194 27.71 7.37 -22.36
N MET A 195 27.29 7.89 -21.21
CA MET A 195 26.51 9.12 -21.13
C MET A 195 27.34 10.31 -21.59
N GLY A 196 26.69 11.29 -22.24
CA GLY A 196 27.36 12.45 -22.81
C GLY A 196 27.95 13.42 -21.78
N GLN A 197 27.53 13.33 -20.51
CA GLN A 197 27.99 14.21 -19.42
C GLN A 197 27.92 13.52 -18.07
N VAL A 198 28.72 14.00 -17.12
CA VAL A 198 28.65 13.64 -15.70
C VAL A 198 27.71 14.63 -15.00
N LEU A 199 26.73 14.13 -14.26
CA LEU A 199 25.84 14.93 -13.41
C LEU A 199 26.30 14.82 -11.95
N PRO A 200 26.94 15.86 -11.37
CA PRO A 200 27.50 15.80 -10.01
C PRO A 200 26.45 15.51 -8.93
N GLU A 201 25.20 15.91 -9.15
CA GLU A 201 24.07 15.67 -8.24
C GLU A 201 23.76 14.17 -8.01
N ILE A 202 24.23 13.28 -8.86
CA ILE A 202 24.15 11.82 -8.67
C ILE A 202 24.84 11.40 -7.36
N ALA A 203 25.85 12.13 -6.90
CA ALA A 203 26.50 11.87 -5.60
C ALA A 203 25.54 12.04 -4.39
N GLN A 204 24.40 12.69 -4.58
CA GLN A 204 23.38 12.83 -3.54
C GLN A 204 22.54 11.57 -3.37
N THR A 205 22.57 10.62 -4.31
CA THR A 205 21.93 9.32 -4.20
C THR A 205 22.62 8.42 -3.16
N ILE A 206 22.04 7.29 -2.84
CA ILE A 206 22.49 6.42 -1.76
C ILE A 206 22.73 5.02 -2.29
N ARG A 207 23.86 4.44 -1.91
CA ARG A 207 24.16 3.01 -2.08
C ARG A 207 24.28 2.33 -0.71
N LEU A 208 23.62 1.19 -0.58
CA LEU A 208 23.72 0.28 0.56
C LEU A 208 24.54 -0.93 0.13
N TRP A 209 25.69 -1.12 0.78
CA TRP A 209 26.60 -2.21 0.49
C TRP A 209 26.56 -3.26 1.60
N PRO A 210 26.42 -4.56 1.28
CA PRO A 210 26.38 -5.63 2.27
C PRO A 210 27.61 -5.72 3.17
N GLN A 211 28.77 -5.24 2.69
CA GLN A 211 30.02 -5.19 3.47
C GLN A 211 30.05 -4.04 4.49
N HIS A 212 29.18 -3.04 4.35
CA HIS A 212 29.14 -1.90 5.26
C HIS A 212 27.91 -1.94 6.18
N LEU A 213 26.89 -2.72 5.83
CA LEU A 213 25.61 -2.81 6.55
C LEU A 213 25.17 -4.27 6.64
N ASN A 214 24.54 -4.63 7.77
CA ASN A 214 23.90 -5.94 7.93
C ASN A 214 22.58 -5.96 7.14
N GLY A 215 22.66 -6.11 5.84
CA GLY A 215 21.50 -6.10 4.94
C GLY A 215 21.89 -6.53 3.52
N GLU A 216 20.90 -6.47 2.64
CA GLU A 216 21.09 -6.71 1.22
C GLU A 216 21.52 -5.42 0.50
N GLY A 217 22.07 -5.57 -0.73
CA GLY A 217 22.45 -4.44 -1.55
C GLY A 217 21.25 -3.66 -2.06
N HIS A 218 21.30 -2.32 -1.94
CA HIS A 218 20.25 -1.45 -2.49
C HIS A 218 20.85 -0.15 -3.03
N TYR A 219 20.09 0.46 -3.93
CA TYR A 219 20.29 1.83 -4.39
C TYR A 219 19.03 2.63 -4.13
N LEU A 220 19.17 3.92 -3.77
CA LEU A 220 18.06 4.85 -3.56
C LEU A 220 18.36 6.22 -4.14
N ALA A 221 17.37 6.83 -4.77
CA ALA A 221 17.35 8.23 -5.14
C ALA A 221 16.03 8.88 -4.74
N VAL A 222 16.07 10.11 -4.27
CA VAL A 222 14.88 10.93 -4.01
C VAL A 222 14.86 12.06 -5.02
N LEU A 223 13.81 12.12 -5.82
CA LEU A 223 13.59 13.09 -6.87
C LEU A 223 12.44 14.02 -6.47
N GLU A 224 12.54 15.30 -6.76
CA GLU A 224 11.49 16.28 -6.51
C GLU A 224 11.17 17.02 -7.80
N LYS A 225 9.88 17.09 -8.15
CA LYS A 225 9.36 17.84 -9.30
C LYS A 225 9.23 19.31 -8.94
N GLU A 226 9.64 20.21 -9.80
CA GLU A 226 9.45 21.66 -9.61
C GLU A 226 7.99 22.02 -9.37
N GLY A 227 7.78 23.08 -8.60
CA GLY A 227 6.44 23.58 -8.30
C GLY A 227 6.06 23.48 -6.83
N THR A 228 4.77 23.65 -6.55
CA THR A 228 4.23 23.62 -5.17
C THR A 228 3.01 22.73 -5.12
N LEU A 229 2.99 21.82 -4.14
CA LEU A 229 1.80 21.02 -3.84
C LEU A 229 0.66 21.94 -3.41
N ARG A 230 -0.46 21.87 -4.11
CA ARG A 230 -1.66 22.63 -3.80
C ARG A 230 -2.76 21.71 -3.32
N GLN A 231 -3.56 22.20 -2.35
CA GLN A 231 -4.74 21.49 -1.88
C GLN A 231 -5.74 21.33 -3.04
N GLY A 232 -6.26 20.11 -3.25
CA GLY A 232 -7.24 19.84 -4.31
C GLY A 232 -6.67 19.87 -5.73
N TYR A 233 -5.33 19.86 -5.92
CA TYR A 233 -4.73 19.89 -7.23
C TYR A 233 -5.12 18.63 -8.05
N CYS A 234 -5.99 18.85 -9.03
CA CYS A 234 -6.17 17.99 -10.19
C CYS A 234 -6.10 18.88 -11.42
N ARG A 235 -5.39 18.50 -12.47
CA ARG A 235 -5.07 19.34 -13.66
C ARG A 235 -6.29 20.02 -14.31
N ASN A 236 -7.50 19.51 -14.12
CA ASN A 236 -8.73 20.04 -14.72
C ASN A 236 -9.70 20.67 -13.70
N GLY A 237 -9.26 21.00 -12.48
CA GLY A 237 -10.14 21.61 -11.46
C GLY A 237 -11.31 20.72 -10.99
N GLU A 238 -11.46 19.53 -11.54
CA GLU A 238 -12.41 18.54 -11.09
C GLU A 238 -11.72 17.63 -10.08
N GLU A 239 -12.23 17.56 -8.85
CA GLU A 239 -11.93 16.45 -7.96
C GLU A 239 -12.33 15.18 -8.70
N LYS A 240 -11.34 14.43 -9.22
CA LYS A 240 -11.56 13.10 -9.83
C LYS A 240 -11.88 12.08 -8.72
N GLY A 241 -12.79 12.43 -7.82
CA GLY A 241 -13.39 11.51 -6.89
C GLY A 241 -14.23 10.46 -7.63
N ILE A 242 -14.72 9.48 -6.91
CA ILE A 242 -15.69 8.52 -7.44
C ILE A 242 -16.90 9.34 -7.91
N PRO A 243 -17.30 9.32 -9.20
CA PRO A 243 -18.43 10.09 -9.66
C PRO A 243 -19.68 9.76 -8.86
N ALA A 244 -20.48 10.75 -8.48
CA ALA A 244 -21.70 10.55 -7.69
C ALA A 244 -22.65 9.50 -8.27
N LYS A 245 -22.65 9.31 -9.60
CA LYS A 245 -23.40 8.25 -10.28
C LYS A 245 -22.85 6.82 -10.04
N ASP A 246 -21.56 6.71 -9.72
CA ASP A 246 -20.90 5.43 -9.38
C ASP A 246 -21.00 5.15 -7.88
N LEU A 247 -21.23 6.21 -7.10
CA LEU A 247 -21.64 6.17 -5.70
C LEU A 247 -23.15 5.84 -5.60
N LYS A 248 -23.61 4.78 -6.22
CA LYS A 248 -24.99 4.33 -6.03
C LYS A 248 -25.21 4.01 -4.57
N VAL A 249 -25.41 5.09 -3.83
CA VAL A 249 -25.91 5.09 -2.46
C VAL A 249 -27.40 4.82 -2.53
N PRO A 250 -27.94 4.08 -1.80
CA PRO A 250 -28.15 2.66 -1.60
C PRO A 250 -29.45 2.51 -0.86
N GLY A 251 -30.17 1.65 -1.25
CA GLY A 251 -31.10 1.04 -0.31
C GLY A 251 -30.48 -0.21 0.29
N LYS A 252 -30.18 -1.20 -0.55
CA LYS A 252 -29.80 -2.53 -0.12
C LYS A 252 -28.28 -2.67 -0.04
N GLY A 253 -27.79 -3.01 1.14
CA GLY A 253 -26.38 -3.25 1.43
C GLY A 253 -25.84 -2.34 2.53
N ILE A 254 -26.14 -1.03 2.50
CA ILE A 254 -25.75 -0.12 3.58
C ILE A 254 -26.65 -0.30 4.79
N VAL A 255 -27.95 -0.50 4.59
CA VAL A 255 -28.87 -0.75 5.71
C VAL A 255 -28.42 -1.99 6.49
N GLU A 256 -28.12 -3.08 5.79
CA GLU A 256 -27.64 -4.32 6.41
C GLU A 256 -26.30 -4.14 7.13
N PHE A 257 -25.42 -3.27 6.61
CA PHE A 257 -24.17 -2.91 7.31
C PHE A 257 -24.46 -2.05 8.54
N LEU A 258 -25.29 -1.03 8.43
CA LEU A 258 -25.62 -0.14 9.55
C LEU A 258 -26.31 -0.90 10.69
N ASP A 259 -27.19 -1.85 10.38
CA ASP A 259 -27.81 -2.72 11.38
C ASP A 259 -26.75 -3.60 12.07
N PHE A 260 -25.84 -4.22 11.30
CA PHE A 260 -24.71 -4.94 11.86
C PHE A 260 -23.81 -4.04 12.73
N ALA A 261 -23.50 -2.84 12.25
CA ALA A 261 -22.59 -1.91 12.90
C ALA A 261 -23.16 -1.37 14.22
N LYS A 262 -24.46 -1.05 14.29
CA LYS A 262 -25.16 -0.61 15.52
C LYS A 262 -25.08 -1.66 16.62
N ASP A 263 -25.16 -2.95 16.25
CA ASP A 263 -25.14 -4.05 17.22
C ASP A 263 -23.70 -4.45 17.61
N THR A 264 -22.72 -4.12 16.79
CA THR A 264 -21.37 -4.70 16.89
C THR A 264 -20.28 -3.68 17.15
N LEU A 265 -20.35 -2.49 16.53
CA LEU A 265 -19.33 -1.46 16.63
C LEU A 265 -19.66 -0.44 17.72
N ASP A 266 -18.61 0.20 18.25
CA ASP A 266 -18.76 1.41 19.04
C ASP A 266 -19.30 2.57 18.16
N PRO A 267 -20.20 3.44 18.67
CA PRO A 267 -20.77 4.54 17.89
C PRO A 267 -19.76 5.51 17.31
N GLN A 268 -18.66 5.80 18.02
CA GLN A 268 -17.59 6.69 17.54
C GLN A 268 -16.82 6.05 16.38
N THR A 269 -16.64 4.74 16.44
CA THR A 269 -16.01 3.96 15.35
C THR A 269 -16.84 4.03 14.07
N LEU A 270 -18.16 3.81 14.17
CA LEU A 270 -19.05 3.92 13.02
C LEU A 270 -19.00 5.33 12.41
N ALA A 271 -19.13 6.37 13.24
CA ALA A 271 -19.04 7.75 12.79
C ALA A 271 -17.69 8.08 12.14
N GLY A 272 -16.59 7.51 12.65
CA GLY A 272 -15.25 7.63 12.08
C GLY A 272 -15.13 6.98 10.70
N LEU A 273 -15.69 5.79 10.52
CA LEU A 273 -15.72 5.10 9.22
C LEU A 273 -16.51 5.93 8.19
N GLU A 274 -17.70 6.43 8.54
CA GLU A 274 -18.55 7.23 7.63
C GLU A 274 -17.90 8.58 7.27
N LYS A 275 -17.18 9.21 8.22
CA LYS A 275 -16.46 10.46 7.97
C LYS A 275 -15.29 10.29 6.99
N ASN A 276 -14.59 9.16 7.07
CA ASN A 276 -13.32 8.94 6.37
C ASN A 276 -13.44 8.09 5.10
N GLY A 277 -14.65 7.64 4.76
CA GLY A 277 -14.85 6.77 3.61
C GLY A 277 -16.19 6.97 2.90
N THR A 278 -16.30 6.30 1.77
CA THR A 278 -17.50 6.27 0.93
C THR A 278 -17.85 4.82 0.62
N TYR A 279 -19.13 4.47 0.75
CA TYR A 279 -19.56 3.10 0.47
C TYR A 279 -19.52 2.78 -1.01
N LEU A 280 -18.92 1.65 -1.37
CA LEU A 280 -18.91 1.06 -2.70
C LEU A 280 -19.46 -0.37 -2.65
N LYS A 281 -20.21 -0.76 -3.66
CA LYS A 281 -20.78 -2.10 -3.76
C LYS A 281 -20.43 -2.75 -5.11
N PHE A 282 -19.82 -3.94 -5.06
CA PHE A 282 -19.53 -4.79 -6.22
C PHE A 282 -20.24 -6.13 -6.02
N GLY A 283 -21.29 -6.37 -6.80
CA GLY A 283 -22.14 -7.54 -6.57
C GLY A 283 -22.72 -7.53 -5.15
N ASP A 284 -22.40 -8.56 -4.36
CA ASP A 284 -22.80 -8.68 -2.96
C ASP A 284 -21.75 -8.16 -1.97
N GLN A 285 -20.58 -7.72 -2.46
CA GLN A 285 -19.48 -7.25 -1.62
C GLN A 285 -19.60 -5.75 -1.37
N LEU A 286 -19.60 -5.35 -0.09
CA LEU A 286 -19.63 -3.96 0.35
C LEU A 286 -18.23 -3.54 0.82
N TYR A 287 -17.76 -2.39 0.32
CA TYR A 287 -16.50 -1.78 0.67
C TYR A 287 -16.70 -0.38 1.21
N LEU A 288 -15.76 0.07 2.02
CA LEU A 288 -15.57 1.46 2.38
C LEU A 288 -14.32 1.98 1.66
N ALA A 289 -14.53 2.74 0.60
CA ALA A 289 -13.46 3.40 -0.13
C ALA A 289 -12.93 4.59 0.68
N PRO A 290 -11.61 4.81 0.75
CA PRO A 290 -11.04 5.99 1.39
C PRO A 290 -11.60 7.28 0.78
N LYS A 291 -11.82 8.30 1.61
CA LYS A 291 -12.20 9.62 1.15
C LYS A 291 -11.18 10.16 0.14
N GLY A 292 -11.64 10.73 -0.94
CA GLY A 292 -10.78 11.20 -2.03
C GLY A 292 -10.25 10.10 -2.95
N MET A 293 -10.68 8.84 -2.80
CA MET A 293 -10.34 7.77 -3.74
C MET A 293 -10.88 8.12 -5.13
N PRO A 294 -10.07 7.97 -6.19
CA PRO A 294 -10.51 8.24 -7.56
C PRO A 294 -11.50 7.19 -8.07
N SER A 295 -12.16 7.49 -9.20
CA SER A 295 -13.01 6.51 -9.87
C SER A 295 -12.24 5.24 -10.21
N VAL A 296 -12.83 4.09 -9.89
CA VAL A 296 -12.31 2.77 -10.26
C VAL A 296 -12.69 2.33 -11.67
N LYS A 297 -13.48 3.15 -12.39
CA LYS A 297 -13.98 2.82 -13.72
C LYS A 297 -12.83 2.71 -14.73
N GLY A 298 -12.77 1.57 -15.41
CA GLY A 298 -11.75 1.29 -16.41
C GLY A 298 -10.40 0.86 -15.85
N LEU A 299 -10.30 0.63 -14.53
CA LEU A 299 -9.13 0.06 -13.88
C LEU A 299 -9.44 -1.36 -13.36
N LYS A 300 -8.42 -2.21 -13.38
CA LYS A 300 -8.44 -3.52 -12.72
C LYS A 300 -8.12 -3.35 -11.24
N VAL A 301 -9.15 -3.19 -10.42
CA VAL A 301 -9.03 -2.98 -8.98
C VAL A 301 -9.33 -4.28 -8.25
N LEU A 302 -8.36 -4.77 -7.46
CA LEU A 302 -8.52 -5.95 -6.62
C LEU A 302 -9.15 -5.58 -5.28
N ARG A 303 -8.81 -4.40 -4.77
CA ARG A 303 -9.29 -3.90 -3.48
C ARG A 303 -9.54 -2.38 -3.57
N PRO A 304 -10.79 -1.95 -3.52
CA PRO A 304 -11.14 -0.52 -3.58
C PRO A 304 -11.28 0.11 -2.18
N GLY A 305 -10.42 -0.23 -1.23
CA GLY A 305 -10.52 0.18 0.17
C GLY A 305 -10.81 -0.97 1.12
N LEU A 306 -11.41 -0.67 2.28
CA LEU A 306 -11.75 -1.66 3.30
C LEU A 306 -12.96 -2.48 2.88
N HIS A 307 -12.78 -3.79 2.75
CA HIS A 307 -13.92 -4.71 2.57
C HIS A 307 -14.70 -4.82 3.88
N LEU A 308 -15.96 -4.38 3.89
CA LEU A 308 -16.81 -4.41 5.08
C LEU A 308 -17.49 -5.77 5.27
N GLY A 309 -17.92 -6.40 4.17
CA GLY A 309 -18.54 -7.70 4.24
C GLY A 309 -19.39 -8.06 3.03
N THR A 310 -20.06 -9.21 3.13
CA THR A 310 -20.95 -9.73 2.11
C THR A 310 -22.42 -9.48 2.51
N VAL A 311 -23.16 -8.77 1.66
CA VAL A 311 -24.58 -8.49 1.83
C VAL A 311 -25.38 -9.74 1.51
N LYS A 312 -26.21 -10.19 2.45
CA LYS A 312 -27.14 -11.32 2.30
C LYS A 312 -28.58 -10.82 2.41
N LYS A 313 -29.55 -11.72 2.27
CA LYS A 313 -30.96 -11.36 2.46
C LYS A 313 -31.18 -10.89 3.90
N ASN A 314 -31.46 -9.59 4.09
CA ASN A 314 -31.76 -8.94 5.36
C ASN A 314 -30.67 -9.08 6.45
N ARG A 315 -29.42 -9.23 6.07
CA ARG A 315 -28.26 -9.26 6.98
C ARG A 315 -26.97 -9.04 6.24
N MET A 316 -25.93 -8.76 7.00
CA MET A 316 -24.55 -8.74 6.53
C MET A 316 -23.71 -9.82 7.22
N GLU A 317 -22.79 -10.41 6.48
CA GLU A 317 -21.69 -11.23 7.01
C GLU A 317 -20.43 -10.38 6.98
N PRO A 318 -19.86 -9.98 8.15
CA PRO A 318 -18.70 -9.12 8.19
C PRO A 318 -17.50 -9.83 7.58
N SER A 319 -16.67 -9.06 6.90
CA SER A 319 -15.45 -9.59 6.27
C SER A 319 -14.34 -9.81 7.30
N HIS A 320 -13.39 -10.65 6.95
CA HIS A 320 -12.15 -10.79 7.70
C HIS A 320 -11.31 -9.49 7.70
N ALA A 321 -11.29 -8.78 6.59
CA ALA A 321 -10.63 -7.47 6.46
C ALA A 321 -11.15 -6.46 7.49
N LEU A 322 -12.47 -6.41 7.71
CA LEU A 322 -13.06 -5.55 8.73
C LEU A 322 -12.60 -5.94 10.14
N ALA A 323 -12.52 -7.26 10.44
CA ALA A 323 -12.00 -7.70 11.73
C ALA A 323 -10.57 -7.21 11.97
N LEU A 324 -9.68 -7.39 10.98
CA LEU A 324 -8.27 -7.02 11.10
C LEU A 324 -8.03 -5.50 11.16
N ALA A 325 -8.96 -4.70 10.61
CA ALA A 325 -8.90 -3.24 10.67
C ALA A 325 -9.39 -2.65 12.01
N LEU A 326 -10.09 -3.45 12.83
CA LEU A 326 -10.66 -3.00 14.11
C LEU A 326 -9.78 -3.38 15.30
N LYS A 327 -9.82 -2.53 16.32
CA LYS A 327 -9.21 -2.74 17.62
C LYS A 327 -10.27 -3.13 18.67
N LYS A 328 -9.82 -3.65 19.79
CA LYS A 328 -10.64 -4.06 20.93
C LYS A 328 -11.66 -2.99 21.37
N GLU A 329 -11.24 -1.72 21.44
CA GLU A 329 -12.04 -0.60 21.91
C GLU A 329 -13.11 -0.15 20.90
N GLN A 330 -13.03 -0.64 19.67
CA GLN A 330 -13.89 -0.24 18.57
C GLN A 330 -15.12 -1.15 18.36
N VAL A 331 -15.24 -2.19 19.19
CA VAL A 331 -16.32 -3.17 19.11
C VAL A 331 -16.97 -3.38 20.47
N ARG A 332 -18.27 -3.74 20.44
CA ARG A 332 -19.05 -3.97 21.65
C ARG A 332 -18.60 -5.22 22.41
N TYR A 333 -18.31 -6.31 21.70
CA TYR A 333 -17.96 -7.60 22.29
C TYR A 333 -16.66 -8.11 21.73
N THR A 334 -15.79 -8.58 22.63
CA THR A 334 -14.50 -9.20 22.28
C THR A 334 -14.34 -10.52 23.01
N ALA A 335 -13.61 -11.45 22.40
CA ALA A 335 -13.10 -12.65 23.06
C ALA A 335 -11.58 -12.65 22.89
N ASP A 336 -10.88 -12.29 23.96
CA ASP A 336 -9.42 -12.24 23.98
C ASP A 336 -8.86 -13.59 24.46
N LEU A 337 -8.12 -14.25 23.60
CA LEU A 337 -7.60 -15.61 23.80
C LEU A 337 -6.07 -15.55 23.89
N ALA A 338 -5.49 -16.40 24.73
CA ALA A 338 -4.04 -16.54 24.79
C ALA A 338 -3.49 -17.06 23.46
N SER A 339 -2.48 -16.39 22.90
CA SER A 339 -1.92 -16.71 21.57
C SER A 339 -1.27 -18.10 21.49
N ASP A 340 -0.79 -18.63 22.62
CA ASP A 340 -0.21 -19.98 22.77
C ASP A 340 -1.25 -21.04 23.19
N GLY A 341 -2.52 -20.63 23.41
CA GLY A 341 -3.59 -21.47 23.94
C GLY A 341 -4.18 -22.44 22.90
N GLU A 342 -4.81 -23.52 23.40
CA GLU A 342 -5.49 -24.49 22.52
C GLU A 342 -6.76 -23.92 21.86
N VAL A 343 -7.45 -22.99 22.54
CA VAL A 343 -8.69 -22.39 22.04
C VAL A 343 -8.42 -21.57 20.79
N ILE A 344 -7.38 -20.72 20.78
CA ILE A 344 -7.03 -19.91 19.60
C ILE A 344 -6.55 -20.82 18.45
N ARG A 345 -5.77 -21.84 18.73
CA ARG A 345 -5.36 -22.85 17.71
C ARG A 345 -6.60 -23.55 17.11
N GLY A 346 -7.55 -23.95 17.97
CA GLY A 346 -8.82 -24.51 17.53
C GLY A 346 -9.62 -23.53 16.66
N TYR A 347 -9.67 -22.25 17.04
CA TYR A 347 -10.32 -21.21 16.26
C TYR A 347 -9.66 -21.03 14.88
N LEU A 348 -8.34 -20.94 14.81
CA LEU A 348 -7.60 -20.82 13.55
C LEU A 348 -7.77 -22.05 12.64
N ASN A 349 -8.09 -23.21 13.21
CA ASN A 349 -8.44 -24.45 12.48
C ASN A 349 -9.92 -24.50 12.06
N GLY A 350 -10.73 -23.52 12.47
CA GLY A 350 -12.14 -23.45 12.13
C GLY A 350 -13.07 -24.15 13.12
N ARG A 351 -12.59 -24.56 14.31
CA ARG A 351 -13.38 -25.17 15.37
C ARG A 351 -14.20 -24.12 16.11
N THR A 352 -15.33 -24.54 16.67
CA THR A 352 -16.14 -23.78 17.62
C THR A 352 -15.64 -24.04 19.04
N PHE A 353 -15.98 -23.13 19.97
CA PHE A 353 -15.62 -23.30 21.38
C PHE A 353 -16.73 -22.72 22.28
N SER A 354 -16.80 -23.19 23.53
CA SER A 354 -17.73 -22.66 24.52
C SER A 354 -17.23 -21.29 25.00
N TYR A 355 -18.16 -20.35 25.12
CA TYR A 355 -17.87 -18.99 25.58
C TYR A 355 -19.08 -18.42 26.31
N GLU A 356 -18.86 -17.77 27.46
CA GLU A 356 -19.89 -17.09 28.24
C GLU A 356 -20.00 -15.62 27.79
N GLY A 357 -21.21 -15.15 27.56
CA GLY A 357 -21.47 -13.76 27.15
C GLY A 357 -22.78 -13.59 26.44
N GLU A 358 -23.04 -12.37 26.00
CA GLU A 358 -24.25 -11.99 25.29
C GLU A 358 -24.23 -12.51 23.85
N LYS A 359 -25.43 -12.87 23.34
CA LYS A 359 -25.58 -13.29 21.93
C LYS A 359 -25.19 -12.15 20.99
N GLY A 360 -24.30 -12.41 20.03
CA GLY A 360 -23.87 -11.38 19.05
C GLY A 360 -22.61 -11.72 18.31
N TRP A 361 -22.11 -10.76 17.54
CA TRP A 361 -20.81 -10.80 16.89
C TRP A 361 -19.71 -10.40 17.88
N TYR A 362 -18.61 -11.12 17.84
CA TYR A 362 -17.43 -10.92 18.67
C TYR A 362 -16.20 -10.76 17.80
N LEU A 363 -15.39 -9.78 18.12
CA LEU A 363 -14.04 -9.69 17.60
C LEU A 363 -13.17 -10.65 18.40
N ILE A 364 -12.62 -11.65 17.73
CA ILE A 364 -11.70 -12.61 18.34
C ILE A 364 -10.31 -12.00 18.33
N LEU A 365 -9.69 -11.96 19.50
CA LEU A 365 -8.35 -11.41 19.71
C LEU A 365 -7.41 -12.53 20.14
N ALA A 366 -6.13 -12.35 19.83
CA ALA A 366 -5.03 -13.10 20.42
C ALA A 366 -4.09 -12.14 21.10
N ASP A 367 -4.01 -12.17 22.44
CA ASP A 367 -3.23 -11.24 23.27
C ASP A 367 -3.50 -9.76 22.89
N GLY A 368 -4.78 -9.41 22.71
CA GLY A 368 -5.23 -8.07 22.34
C GLY A 368 -5.19 -7.74 20.86
N PHE A 369 -4.64 -8.59 19.99
CA PHE A 369 -4.57 -8.36 18.54
C PHE A 369 -5.72 -9.04 17.81
N SER A 370 -6.38 -8.30 16.91
CA SER A 370 -7.51 -8.79 16.13
C SER A 370 -7.11 -9.95 15.21
N THR A 371 -7.85 -11.07 15.28
CA THR A 371 -7.61 -12.28 14.46
C THR A 371 -8.79 -12.64 13.57
N GLY A 372 -10.00 -12.20 13.88
CA GLY A 372 -11.17 -12.49 13.06
C GLY A 372 -12.50 -12.36 13.79
N TRP A 373 -13.56 -12.90 13.21
CA TRP A 373 -14.91 -12.86 13.77
C TRP A 373 -15.35 -14.19 14.36
N GLY A 374 -16.07 -14.11 15.48
CA GLY A 374 -16.91 -15.18 16.00
C GLY A 374 -18.36 -14.70 16.17
N LYS A 375 -19.31 -15.62 16.21
CA LYS A 375 -20.71 -15.31 16.54
C LYS A 375 -21.18 -16.17 17.67
N LEU A 376 -21.44 -15.56 18.83
CA LEU A 376 -21.93 -16.27 20.01
C LEU A 376 -23.43 -16.51 19.92
N ALA A 377 -23.83 -17.76 20.12
CA ALA A 377 -25.24 -18.15 20.23
C ALA A 377 -25.36 -19.43 21.08
N GLY A 378 -26.17 -19.37 22.14
CA GLY A 378 -26.40 -20.53 23.03
C GLY A 378 -25.14 -21.03 23.72
N GLY A 379 -24.26 -20.11 24.17
CA GLY A 379 -23.01 -20.48 24.86
C GLY A 379 -21.92 -21.05 23.94
N ILE A 380 -22.14 -21.10 22.62
CA ILE A 380 -21.17 -21.61 21.64
C ILE A 380 -20.71 -20.48 20.71
N MET A 381 -19.42 -20.23 20.68
CA MET A 381 -18.78 -19.32 19.72
C MET A 381 -18.64 -20.02 18.38
N LYS A 382 -19.48 -19.62 17.40
CA LYS A 382 -19.40 -20.08 16.01
C LYS A 382 -18.24 -19.42 15.31
N ASN A 383 -17.48 -20.22 14.60
CA ASN A 383 -16.27 -19.79 13.92
C ASN A 383 -16.57 -19.12 12.58
N HIS A 384 -16.10 -17.89 12.39
CA HIS A 384 -16.15 -17.14 11.13
C HIS A 384 -14.77 -16.83 10.55
N TYR A 385 -13.73 -17.55 10.98
CA TYR A 385 -12.39 -17.46 10.38
C TYR A 385 -12.42 -18.01 8.95
N PRO A 386 -11.81 -17.32 7.96
CA PRO A 386 -11.90 -17.69 6.56
C PRO A 386 -11.40 -19.14 6.30
N LYS A 387 -12.15 -19.92 5.54
CA LYS A 387 -11.77 -21.30 5.24
C LYS A 387 -10.41 -21.43 4.57
N GLY A 388 -10.09 -20.52 3.65
CA GLY A 388 -8.81 -20.50 2.93
C GLY A 388 -7.58 -20.15 3.77
N LEU A 389 -7.77 -19.59 4.98
CA LEU A 389 -6.69 -19.26 5.91
C LEU A 389 -6.49 -20.27 7.03
N ARG A 390 -7.37 -21.28 7.11
CA ARG A 390 -7.28 -22.31 8.15
C ARG A 390 -6.03 -23.14 7.98
N LYS A 391 -5.29 -23.31 9.07
CA LYS A 391 -4.10 -24.16 9.11
C LYS A 391 -4.44 -25.41 9.90
N MET A 392 -4.14 -26.57 9.33
CA MET A 392 -4.11 -27.83 10.11
C MET A 392 -2.72 -27.91 10.74
N TRP A 393 -2.69 -27.78 12.06
CA TRP A 393 -1.49 -27.98 12.88
C TRP A 393 -1.36 -29.45 13.23
#